data_2aeb1663f425384c00f3946d1b791b1a
#
_entry.id   2aeb1663f425384c00f3946d1b791b1a
#
_cell.length_a   1.000
_cell.length_b   1.000
_cell.length_c   1.000
_cell.angle_alpha   90.00
_cell.angle_beta   90.00
_cell.angle_gamma   90.00
#
_symmetry.space_group_name_H-M   'P 1'
#
loop_
_entity.id
_entity.type
_entity.pdbx_description
1 polymer ?
#
loop_
_entity_poly.entity_id
_entity_poly.type
_entity_poly.pdbx_seq_one_letter_code
_entity_poly.pdbx_strand_id
1 'polypeptide(L)'
;MAALTGPLRWSIVIVDLDPTQGHEQAGERRALVISYEPFHRSEMATVCPITAARSDARYPGDVPIPAGQAGQTSDGVIMTSQLRTISIRRIRSERVGVVVDPALRRAVRMALAHHLGLDIPSIGDGALARE
;
A
#
# COMPACT_ATOMS: atom_id res chain seq x y z
N MET A 1 12.70 -16.28 -7.47
CA MET A 1 12.24 -15.60 -6.24
C MET A 1 11.52 -16.60 -5.35
N ALA A 2 11.84 -16.57 -4.07
CA ALA A 2 11.14 -17.43 -3.13
C ALA A 2 9.65 -17.05 -3.09
N ALA A 3 8.80 -18.06 -2.96
CA ALA A 3 7.37 -17.81 -2.85
C ALA A 3 7.07 -17.08 -1.54
N LEU A 4 6.22 -16.08 -1.62
CA LEU A 4 5.72 -15.40 -0.44
C LEU A 4 4.75 -16.32 0.30
N THR A 5 4.99 -16.57 1.57
CA THR A 5 4.12 -17.39 2.39
C THR A 5 3.19 -16.51 3.22
N GLY A 6 2.00 -17.04 3.51
CA GLY A 6 1.00 -16.32 4.28
C GLY A 6 0.30 -15.22 3.50
N PRO A 7 -0.56 -14.44 4.18
CA PRO A 7 -1.34 -13.40 3.51
C PRO A 7 -0.46 -12.31 2.91
N LEU A 8 -0.84 -11.84 1.73
CA LEU A 8 -0.19 -10.71 1.06
C LEU A 8 -0.73 -9.37 1.52
N ARG A 9 -2.01 -9.30 1.86
CA ARG A 9 -2.62 -8.04 2.27
C ARG A 9 -1.86 -7.44 3.45
N TRP A 10 -1.62 -6.14 3.38
CA TRP A 10 -0.84 -5.36 4.36
C TRP A 10 0.65 -5.66 4.35
N SER A 11 1.12 -6.49 3.44
CA SER A 11 2.55 -6.68 3.24
C SER A 11 3.14 -5.54 2.44
N ILE A 12 4.38 -5.18 2.78
CA ILE A 12 5.19 -4.28 1.98
C ILE A 12 6.18 -5.15 1.21
N VAL A 13 6.20 -4.98 -0.10
CA VAL A 13 7.07 -5.71 -1.03
C VAL A 13 7.73 -4.73 -1.99
N ILE A 14 8.78 -5.17 -2.66
CA ILE A 14 9.40 -4.39 -3.73
C ILE A 14 8.80 -4.85 -5.04
N VAL A 15 8.27 -3.92 -5.82
CA VAL A 15 7.63 -4.21 -7.10
C VAL A 15 8.29 -3.41 -8.21
N ASP A 16 8.29 -3.99 -9.41
CA ASP A 16 8.69 -3.29 -10.62
C ASP A 16 7.44 -2.69 -11.25
N LEU A 17 7.39 -1.38 -11.29
CA LEU A 17 6.23 -0.64 -11.82
C LEU A 17 6.35 -0.30 -13.30
N ASP A 18 7.52 -0.47 -13.90
CA ASP A 18 7.72 -0.17 -15.31
C ASP A 18 7.04 -1.21 -16.21
N PRO A 19 6.61 -0.82 -17.42
CA PRO A 19 6.63 0.55 -17.96
C PRO A 19 5.52 1.43 -17.39
N THR A 20 5.81 2.72 -17.29
CA THR A 20 4.88 3.73 -16.78
C THR A 20 4.87 4.93 -17.73
N GLN A 21 3.90 5.85 -17.51
CA GLN A 21 3.77 7.06 -18.30
C GLN A 21 3.52 8.26 -17.38
N GLY A 22 3.99 9.42 -17.82
CA GLY A 22 3.74 10.68 -17.14
C GLY A 22 4.21 10.69 -15.70
N HIS A 23 3.32 11.09 -14.80
CA HIS A 23 3.62 11.22 -13.37
C HIS A 23 3.37 9.94 -12.57
N GLU A 24 3.16 8.82 -13.23
CA GLU A 24 3.04 7.54 -12.54
C GLU A 24 4.35 7.21 -11.82
N GLN A 25 4.25 6.59 -10.65
CA GLN A 25 5.43 6.09 -9.97
C GLN A 25 6.08 5.01 -10.82
N ALA A 26 7.39 5.09 -10.98
CA ALA A 26 8.15 4.28 -11.91
C ALA A 26 9.26 3.49 -11.22
N GLY A 27 9.76 2.48 -11.90
CA GLY A 27 10.89 1.68 -11.45
C GLY A 27 10.53 0.73 -10.32
N GLU A 28 11.57 0.26 -9.65
CA GLU A 28 11.39 -0.58 -8.46
C GLU A 28 11.07 0.28 -7.26
N ARG A 29 9.95 -0.04 -6.60
CA ARG A 29 9.47 0.71 -5.44
C ARG A 29 8.97 -0.24 -4.37
N ARG A 30 9.10 0.17 -3.12
CA ARG A 30 8.32 -0.45 -2.07
C ARG A 30 6.86 -0.14 -2.32
N ALA A 31 6.01 -1.11 -2.06
CA ALA A 31 4.58 -0.94 -2.26
C ALA A 31 3.83 -1.73 -1.20
N LEU A 32 2.75 -1.13 -0.70
CA LEU A 32 1.87 -1.77 0.25
C LEU A 32 0.77 -2.49 -0.50
N VAL A 33 0.61 -3.78 -0.25
CA VAL A 33 -0.50 -4.57 -0.80
C VAL A 33 -1.76 -4.26 0.01
N ILE A 34 -2.79 -3.75 -0.66
CA ILE A 34 -4.02 -3.32 -0.01
C ILE A 34 -5.24 -4.15 -0.41
N SER A 35 -5.13 -4.96 -1.44
CA SER A 35 -6.26 -5.70 -1.98
C SER A 35 -6.72 -6.81 -1.04
N TYR A 36 -8.01 -7.08 -1.12
CA TYR A 36 -8.71 -8.15 -0.43
C TYR A 36 -8.00 -9.49 -0.69
N GLU A 37 -7.72 -10.23 0.35
CA GLU A 37 -6.82 -11.40 0.24
C GLU A 37 -7.28 -12.43 -0.80
N PRO A 38 -8.55 -12.85 -0.86
CA PRO A 38 -8.98 -13.82 -1.88
C PRO A 38 -8.77 -13.38 -3.33
N PHE A 39 -8.68 -12.06 -3.57
CA PHE A 39 -8.39 -11.55 -4.92
C PHE A 39 -7.04 -12.05 -5.44
N HIS A 40 -6.10 -12.32 -4.55
CA HIS A 40 -4.75 -12.71 -4.93
C HIS A 40 -4.69 -14.08 -5.62
N ARG A 41 -5.76 -14.87 -5.56
CA ARG A 41 -5.90 -16.10 -6.32
C ARG A 41 -5.92 -15.85 -7.82
N SER A 42 -6.24 -14.65 -8.24
CA SER A 42 -6.19 -14.24 -9.65
C SER A 42 -4.77 -14.01 -10.15
N GLU A 43 -3.77 -14.13 -9.28
CA GLU A 43 -2.37 -13.76 -9.54
C GLU A 43 -2.18 -12.26 -9.79
N MET A 44 -3.11 -11.45 -9.29
CA MET A 44 -3.07 -10.00 -9.31
C MET A 44 -3.10 -9.48 -7.88
N ALA A 45 -2.59 -8.28 -7.68
CA ALA A 45 -2.68 -7.58 -6.40
C ALA A 45 -2.77 -6.09 -6.65
N THR A 46 -3.52 -5.39 -5.79
CA THR A 46 -3.58 -3.93 -5.83
C THR A 46 -2.64 -3.38 -4.77
N VAL A 47 -1.78 -2.47 -5.19
CA VAL A 47 -0.72 -1.93 -4.34
C VAL A 47 -0.73 -0.41 -4.35
N CYS A 48 -0.20 0.18 -3.28
CA CYS A 48 0.07 1.61 -3.19
C CYS A 48 1.58 1.79 -3.07
N PRO A 49 2.22 2.51 -4.01
CA PRO A 49 3.66 2.77 -3.92
C PRO A 49 4.01 3.60 -2.68
N ILE A 50 5.23 3.40 -2.19
CA ILE A 50 5.77 4.16 -1.08
C ILE A 50 6.97 4.96 -1.59
N THR A 51 6.99 6.25 -1.28
CA THR A 51 8.10 7.13 -1.63
C THR A 51 8.75 7.66 -0.36
N ALA A 52 9.92 8.30 -0.50
CA ALA A 52 10.57 8.96 0.63
C ALA A 52 9.67 10.09 1.15
N ALA A 53 9.75 10.35 2.46
CA ALA A 53 8.99 11.43 3.05
C ALA A 53 9.39 12.77 2.42
N ARG A 54 8.39 13.61 2.17
CA ARG A 54 8.59 14.95 1.63
C ARG A 54 8.45 15.98 2.74
N SER A 55 9.26 17.01 2.67
CA SER A 55 9.19 18.11 3.64
C SER A 55 8.12 19.13 3.26
N ASP A 56 7.66 19.13 2.02
CA ASP A 56 6.64 20.05 1.52
C ASP A 56 5.23 19.50 1.71
N ALA A 57 4.25 20.23 1.22
CA ALA A 57 2.84 19.85 1.37
C ALA A 57 2.57 18.48 0.77
N ARG A 58 1.80 17.67 1.50
CA ARG A 58 1.37 16.37 1.04
C ARG A 58 0.10 16.48 0.21
N TYR A 59 -0.04 15.58 -0.74
CA TYR A 59 -1.27 15.48 -1.50
C TYR A 59 -2.33 14.75 -0.67
N PRO A 60 -3.61 15.04 -0.92
CA PRO A 60 -4.67 14.19 -0.37
C PRO A 60 -4.44 12.73 -0.77
N GLY A 61 -4.62 11.83 0.16
CA GLY A 61 -4.33 10.42 -0.07
C GLY A 61 -2.93 9.97 0.32
N ASP A 62 -2.03 10.90 0.65
CA ASP A 62 -0.73 10.55 1.19
C ASP A 62 -0.86 10.13 2.65
N VAL A 63 -0.29 8.98 2.99
CA VAL A 63 -0.30 8.46 4.36
C VAL A 63 1.14 8.28 4.84
N PRO A 64 1.57 9.04 5.86
CA PRO A 64 2.92 8.87 6.39
C PRO A 64 3.11 7.48 6.98
N ILE A 65 4.29 6.91 6.73
CA ILE A 65 4.72 5.70 7.40
C ILE A 65 6.11 5.97 7.98
N PRO A 66 6.24 6.03 9.32
CA PRO A 66 7.51 6.37 9.93
C PRO A 66 8.52 5.22 9.87
N ALA A 67 9.80 5.58 9.97
CA ALA A 67 10.86 4.60 10.14
C ALA A 67 10.55 3.72 11.36
N GLY A 68 10.87 2.44 11.24
CA GLY A 68 10.58 1.45 12.29
C GLY A 68 9.24 0.76 12.15
N GLN A 69 8.31 1.33 11.40
CA GLN A 69 7.04 0.68 11.09
C GLN A 69 7.19 -0.24 9.89
N ALA A 70 6.67 -1.47 10.04
CA ALA A 70 6.55 -2.41 8.92
C ALA A 70 7.86 -2.60 8.14
N GLY A 71 8.99 -2.65 8.86
CA GLY A 71 10.31 -2.86 8.25
C GLY A 71 10.91 -1.66 7.55
N GLN A 72 10.33 -0.48 7.69
CA GLN A 72 10.87 0.72 7.05
C GLN A 72 12.12 1.22 7.78
N THR A 73 13.16 1.53 7.01
CA THR A 73 14.42 2.05 7.55
C THR A 73 14.45 3.58 7.58
N SER A 74 13.54 4.22 6.88
CA SER A 74 13.42 5.68 6.84
C SER A 74 11.95 6.08 6.74
N ASP A 75 11.65 7.32 7.06
CA ASP A 75 10.31 7.86 6.93
C ASP A 75 9.88 7.83 5.47
N GLY A 76 8.63 7.47 5.23
CA GLY A 76 8.08 7.39 3.89
C GLY A 76 6.64 7.87 3.83
N VAL A 77 6.09 7.82 2.63
CA VAL A 77 4.71 8.18 2.35
C VAL A 77 4.09 7.10 1.48
N ILE A 78 3.00 6.52 1.95
CA ILE A 78 2.17 5.60 1.17
C ILE A 78 1.26 6.46 0.29
N MET A 79 1.38 6.29 -1.02
CA MET A 79 0.64 7.12 -1.98
C MET A 79 -0.61 6.38 -2.44
N THR A 80 -1.72 6.59 -1.74
CA THR A 80 -2.98 5.91 -2.10
C THR A 80 -3.53 6.40 -3.43
N SER A 81 -3.21 7.62 -3.85
CA SER A 81 -3.63 8.14 -5.15
C SER A 81 -2.92 7.48 -6.33
N GLN A 82 -1.84 6.78 -6.08
CA GLN A 82 -1.10 6.04 -7.09
C GLN A 82 -1.39 4.53 -7.03
N LEU A 83 -2.49 4.15 -6.39
CA LEU A 83 -2.85 2.73 -6.30
C LEU A 83 -2.93 2.13 -7.70
N ARG A 84 -2.54 0.86 -7.79
CA ARG A 84 -2.45 0.20 -9.07
C ARG A 84 -2.60 -1.31 -8.88
N THR A 85 -3.36 -1.95 -9.75
CA THR A 85 -3.46 -3.40 -9.77
C THR A 85 -2.39 -3.95 -10.73
N ILE A 86 -1.60 -4.86 -10.22
CA ILE A 86 -0.44 -5.41 -10.93
C ILE A 86 -0.50 -6.93 -10.93
N SER A 87 0.24 -7.53 -11.86
CA SER A 87 0.55 -8.95 -11.78
C SER A 87 1.45 -9.22 -10.57
N ILE A 88 1.20 -10.30 -9.85
CA ILE A 88 2.07 -10.73 -8.75
C ILE A 88 3.50 -10.98 -9.25
N ARG A 89 3.68 -11.27 -10.53
CA ARG A 89 5.01 -11.44 -11.14
C ARG A 89 5.87 -10.18 -11.11
N ARG A 90 5.27 -9.01 -10.86
CA ARG A 90 6.02 -7.76 -10.69
C ARG A 90 6.67 -7.64 -9.32
N ILE A 91 6.35 -8.53 -8.39
CA ILE A 91 6.97 -8.54 -7.07
C ILE A 91 8.37 -9.10 -7.20
N ARG A 92 9.36 -8.31 -6.79
CA ARG A 92 10.79 -8.60 -6.96
C ARG A 92 11.48 -9.04 -5.69
N SER A 93 10.78 -9.02 -4.56
CA SER A 93 11.42 -9.29 -3.28
C SER A 93 10.57 -10.17 -2.42
N GLU A 94 11.18 -10.67 -1.35
CA GLU A 94 10.45 -11.18 -0.21
C GLU A 94 9.73 -10.02 0.48
N ARG A 95 8.89 -10.35 1.44
CA ARG A 95 8.19 -9.34 2.23
C ARG A 95 9.19 -8.49 3.00
N VAL A 96 9.14 -7.18 2.78
CA VAL A 96 9.95 -6.20 3.52
C VAL A 96 9.42 -6.05 4.93
N GLY A 97 8.10 -6.07 5.09
CA GLY A 97 7.45 -5.96 6.37
C GLY A 97 5.94 -6.11 6.22
N VAL A 98 5.24 -6.00 7.34
CA VAL A 98 3.78 -6.07 7.37
C VAL A 98 3.27 -4.90 8.20
N VAL A 99 2.29 -4.19 7.68
CA VAL A 99 1.60 -3.15 8.45
C VAL A 99 0.64 -3.85 9.39
N VAL A 100 0.95 -3.81 10.68
CA VAL A 100 0.12 -4.44 11.72
C VAL A 100 -0.60 -3.43 12.59
N ASP A 101 -0.16 -2.19 12.60
CA ASP A 101 -0.75 -1.12 13.39
C ASP A 101 -2.17 -0.81 12.89
N PRO A 102 -3.21 -1.00 13.73
CA PRO A 102 -4.58 -0.72 13.29
C PRO A 102 -4.80 0.74 12.92
N ALA A 103 -4.12 1.67 13.56
CA ALA A 103 -4.27 3.10 13.23
C ALA A 103 -3.72 3.39 11.84
N LEU A 104 -2.60 2.79 11.48
CA LEU A 104 -2.02 2.96 10.14
C LEU A 104 -2.91 2.29 9.08
N ARG A 105 -3.39 1.09 9.34
CA ARG A 105 -4.34 0.42 8.43
C ARG A 105 -5.58 1.27 8.20
N ARG A 106 -6.11 1.86 9.26
CA ARG A 106 -7.28 2.73 9.16
C ARG A 106 -6.97 3.98 8.35
N ALA A 107 -5.82 4.61 8.59
CA ALA A 107 -5.43 5.80 7.83
C ALA A 107 -5.35 5.50 6.33
N VAL A 108 -4.82 4.35 5.96
CA VAL A 108 -4.75 3.92 4.56
C VAL A 108 -6.16 3.74 3.99
N ARG A 109 -7.05 3.05 4.72
CA ARG A 109 -8.43 2.84 4.26
C ARG A 109 -9.17 4.17 4.07
N MET A 110 -9.01 5.10 5.00
CA MET A 110 -9.67 6.40 4.91
C MET A 110 -9.13 7.22 3.73
N ALA A 111 -7.82 7.17 3.50
CA ALA A 111 -7.21 7.86 2.37
C ALA A 111 -7.69 7.28 1.03
N LEU A 112 -7.81 5.95 0.95
CA LEU A 112 -8.36 5.29 -0.24
C LEU A 112 -9.80 5.68 -0.48
N ALA A 113 -10.63 5.72 0.57
CA ALA A 113 -12.01 6.13 0.46
C ALA A 113 -12.11 7.58 -0.04
N HIS A 114 -11.27 8.46 0.49
CA HIS A 114 -11.22 9.85 0.04
C HIS A 114 -10.84 9.94 -1.44
N HIS A 115 -9.79 9.23 -1.82
CA HIS A 115 -9.31 9.27 -3.21
C HIS A 115 -10.35 8.74 -4.20
N LEU A 116 -11.07 7.69 -3.82
CA LEU A 116 -12.07 7.07 -4.69
C LEU A 116 -13.45 7.70 -4.59
N GLY A 117 -13.62 8.70 -3.72
CA GLY A 117 -14.91 9.36 -3.53
C GLY A 117 -15.95 8.47 -2.87
N LEU A 118 -15.53 7.56 -2.00
CA LEU A 118 -16.42 6.63 -1.33
C LEU A 118 -16.94 7.20 -0.02
N ASP A 119 -18.24 7.08 0.22
CA ASP A 119 -18.84 7.44 1.50
C ASP A 119 -18.60 6.31 2.50
N ILE A 120 -17.95 6.66 3.62
CA ILE A 120 -17.71 5.71 4.70
C ILE A 120 -18.72 5.97 5.80
N PRO A 121 -19.54 4.98 6.17
CA PRO A 121 -20.51 5.16 7.27
C PRO A 121 -19.79 5.46 8.58
N SER A 122 -20.33 6.40 9.35
CA SER A 122 -19.74 6.82 10.62
C SER A 122 -19.80 5.74 11.72
N ILE A 123 -20.65 4.75 11.54
CA ILE A 123 -20.74 3.63 12.48
C ILE A 123 -19.57 2.67 12.36
N GLY A 124 -18.71 2.87 11.40
CA GLY A 124 -17.82 1.83 10.94
C GLY A 124 -16.49 1.70 11.64
N ASP A 125 -16.20 2.47 12.67
CA ASP A 125 -14.86 2.42 13.27
C ASP A 125 -14.49 1.00 13.70
N GLY A 126 -15.34 0.33 14.44
CA GLY A 126 -15.10 -1.05 14.84
C GLY A 126 -15.13 -2.03 13.66
N ALA A 127 -16.04 -1.84 12.72
CA ALA A 127 -16.13 -2.68 11.53
C ALA A 127 -14.92 -2.50 10.62
N LEU A 128 -14.45 -1.27 10.44
CA LEU A 128 -13.26 -0.99 9.64
C LEU A 128 -12.01 -1.61 10.26
N ALA A 129 -11.91 -1.63 11.57
CA ALA A 129 -10.75 -2.17 12.26
C ALA A 129 -10.66 -3.70 12.21
N ARG A 130 -11.76 -4.38 11.92
CA ARG A 130 -11.83 -5.85 11.90
C ARG A 130 -11.28 -6.50 10.64
N GLU A 131 -11.13 -5.75 9.62
CA GLU A 131 -10.66 -6.31 8.36
C GLU A 131 -9.16 -6.57 8.34
#